data_15e6784c0c33818b76d0fd124dc01c9e
#
_entry.id   15e6784c0c33818b76d0fd124dc01c9e
#
_cell.length_a   1.000
_cell.length_b   1.000
_cell.length_c   1.000
_cell.angle_alpha   90.00
_cell.angle_beta   90.00
_cell.angle_gamma   90.00
#
_symmetry.space_group_name_H-M   'P 1'
#
loop_
_entity.id
_entity.type
_entity.pdbx_description
1 polymer ?
#
loop_
_entity_poly.entity_id
_entity_poly.type
_entity_poly.pdbx_seq_one_letter_code
_entity_poly.pdbx_strand_id
1 'polypeptide(L)'
;MRTDRRLTYVFLSLVLAAIVFAAYSNALQGGFVYDDNEQIIENAWIKDFQHLPNIFSEHSFGFAKGKEHGTTYRPLVFTVYSIEYSLFGLAPRGWHLVNIAFHAVNTVLVFFVAASLFNGAGTGSGRKILPAFAAAALFALHPVNSEVVSWVGCVPELVYTLLCLSSLYLYMKSRELEKTRSLFVWASATLFFFSLFSKETAIALPLLVFVYDIT
;
A
#
# COMPACT_ATOMS: atom_id res chain seq x y z
N MET A 1 27.92 15.86 6.17
CA MET A 1 27.74 14.49 5.64
C MET A 1 26.41 13.81 6.02
N ARG A 2 25.91 13.80 7.28
CA ARG A 2 24.59 13.18 7.60
C ARG A 2 23.40 13.96 7.04
N THR A 3 23.47 15.28 7.02
CA THR A 3 22.41 16.18 6.53
C THR A 3 22.23 16.01 5.00
N ASP A 4 23.33 15.90 4.26
CA ASP A 4 23.30 15.75 2.80
C ASP A 4 22.62 14.42 2.36
N ARG A 5 22.87 13.34 3.11
CA ARG A 5 22.21 12.05 2.83
C ARG A 5 20.69 12.14 3.01
N ARG A 6 20.21 12.77 4.11
CA ARG A 6 18.76 12.92 4.34
C ARG A 6 18.10 13.72 3.23
N LEU A 7 18.69 14.81 2.83
CA LEU A 7 18.18 15.64 1.72
C LEU A 7 18.12 14.85 0.42
N THR A 8 19.14 14.04 0.12
CA THR A 8 19.14 13.17 -1.06
C THR A 8 18.00 12.16 -1.05
N TYR A 9 17.75 11.48 0.08
CA TYR A 9 16.63 10.53 0.20
C TYR A 9 15.27 11.22 0.03
N VAL A 10 15.06 12.37 0.65
CA VAL A 10 13.83 13.16 0.50
C VAL A 10 13.65 13.58 -0.95
N PHE A 11 14.68 14.15 -1.57
CA PHE A 11 14.61 14.56 -2.97
C PHE A 11 14.26 13.41 -3.91
N LEU A 12 14.93 12.27 -3.79
CA LEU A 12 14.64 11.08 -4.62
C LEU A 12 13.25 10.52 -4.37
N SER A 13 12.74 10.55 -3.14
CA SER A 13 11.37 10.16 -2.83
C SER A 13 10.34 11.08 -3.51
N LEU A 14 10.59 12.39 -3.52
CA LEU A 14 9.73 13.35 -4.22
C LEU A 14 9.77 13.14 -5.73
N VAL A 15 10.95 12.84 -6.28
CA VAL A 15 11.09 12.51 -7.71
C VAL A 15 10.31 11.25 -8.05
N LEU A 16 10.40 10.18 -7.25
CA LEU A 16 9.62 8.95 -7.46
C LEU A 16 8.12 9.21 -7.38
N ALA A 17 7.66 9.97 -6.40
CA ALA A 17 6.26 10.36 -6.30
C ALA A 17 5.80 11.15 -7.55
N ALA A 18 6.61 12.10 -8.01
CA ALA A 18 6.32 12.88 -9.23
C ALA A 18 6.26 11.99 -10.48
N ILE A 19 7.15 10.98 -10.59
CA ILE A 19 7.13 10.00 -11.69
C ILE A 19 5.81 9.21 -11.67
N VAL A 20 5.36 8.73 -10.51
CA VAL A 20 4.08 8.01 -10.37
C VAL A 20 2.92 8.92 -10.79
N PHE A 21 2.83 10.14 -10.26
CA PHE A 21 1.77 11.08 -10.62
C PHE A 21 1.77 11.42 -12.12
N ALA A 22 2.93 11.61 -12.73
CA ALA A 22 3.01 11.86 -14.17
C ALA A 22 2.55 10.66 -15.00
N ALA A 23 2.99 9.45 -14.63
CA ALA A 23 2.66 8.22 -15.36
C ALA A 23 1.17 7.85 -15.30
N TYR A 24 0.51 8.10 -14.18
CA TYR A 24 -0.88 7.69 -13.94
C TYR A 24 -1.88 8.84 -13.93
N SER A 25 -1.48 10.06 -14.27
CA SER A 25 -2.37 11.24 -14.29
C SER A 25 -3.60 11.09 -15.20
N ASN A 26 -3.50 10.27 -16.26
CA ASN A 26 -4.61 9.95 -17.14
C ASN A 26 -5.74 9.19 -16.42
N ALA A 27 -5.44 8.40 -15.39
CA ALA A 27 -6.45 7.70 -14.59
C ALA A 27 -7.44 8.65 -13.92
N LEU A 28 -7.03 9.90 -13.63
CA LEU A 28 -7.91 10.93 -13.06
C LEU A 28 -9.12 11.28 -13.92
N GLN A 29 -9.15 10.86 -15.17
CA GLN A 29 -10.27 11.05 -16.11
C GLN A 29 -11.16 9.80 -16.19
N GLY A 30 -10.78 8.72 -15.49
CA GLY A 30 -11.55 7.47 -15.42
C GLY A 30 -12.85 7.61 -14.63
N GLY A 31 -13.74 6.66 -14.84
CA GLY A 31 -14.97 6.46 -14.08
C GLY A 31 -14.92 5.20 -13.24
N PHE A 32 -16.01 4.94 -12.52
CA PHE A 32 -16.22 3.65 -11.85
C PHE A 32 -16.52 2.57 -12.89
N VAL A 33 -15.90 1.39 -12.73
CA VAL A 33 -16.03 0.25 -13.66
C VAL A 33 -16.12 -1.07 -12.88
N TYR A 34 -16.65 -2.10 -13.52
CA TYR A 34 -16.74 -3.45 -12.95
C TYR A 34 -17.35 -3.48 -11.55
N ASP A 35 -16.63 -4.04 -10.59
CA ASP A 35 -17.04 -4.23 -9.20
C ASP A 35 -17.23 -2.92 -8.43
N ASP A 36 -16.70 -1.79 -8.95
CA ASP A 36 -16.91 -0.47 -8.34
C ASP A 36 -18.39 -0.13 -8.21
N ASN A 37 -19.22 -0.62 -9.14
CA ASN A 37 -20.67 -0.40 -9.09
C ASN A 37 -21.27 -1.01 -7.81
N GLU A 38 -20.92 -2.27 -7.50
CA GLU A 38 -21.45 -2.94 -6.32
C GLU A 38 -20.73 -2.47 -5.05
N GLN A 39 -19.39 -2.42 -5.06
CA GLN A 39 -18.60 -2.14 -3.87
C GLN A 39 -18.67 -0.68 -3.42
N ILE A 40 -18.93 0.25 -4.33
CA ILE A 40 -18.89 1.69 -4.06
C ILE A 40 -20.26 2.33 -4.31
N ILE A 41 -20.80 2.23 -5.55
CA ILE A 41 -21.99 2.99 -5.92
C ILE A 41 -23.24 2.46 -5.20
N GLU A 42 -23.43 1.15 -5.15
CA GLU A 42 -24.58 0.50 -4.52
C GLU A 42 -24.40 0.25 -3.02
N ASN A 43 -23.16 0.32 -2.51
CA ASN A 43 -22.84 -0.01 -1.14
C ASN A 43 -23.30 1.07 -0.16
N ALA A 44 -24.37 0.80 0.58
CA ALA A 44 -24.89 1.72 1.59
C ALA A 44 -23.95 1.84 2.82
N TRP A 45 -23.15 0.82 3.13
CA TRP A 45 -22.34 0.81 4.36
C TRP A 45 -21.16 1.78 4.30
N ILE A 46 -20.59 2.03 3.12
CA ILE A 46 -19.49 2.99 3.00
C ILE A 46 -19.95 4.45 3.03
N LYS A 47 -21.28 4.68 2.91
CA LYS A 47 -21.86 6.02 2.82
C LYS A 47 -22.11 6.67 4.18
N ASP A 48 -22.10 5.87 5.25
CA ASP A 48 -22.30 6.34 6.62
C ASP A 48 -21.41 5.56 7.61
N PHE A 49 -20.59 6.28 8.38
CA PHE A 49 -19.72 5.69 9.40
C PHE A 49 -20.46 4.91 10.50
N GLN A 50 -21.78 5.09 10.65
CA GLN A 50 -22.61 4.27 11.55
C GLN A 50 -22.58 2.79 11.18
N HIS A 51 -22.26 2.45 9.93
CA HIS A 51 -22.10 1.07 9.45
C HIS A 51 -20.72 0.45 9.67
N LEU A 52 -19.74 1.18 10.25
CA LEU A 52 -18.44 0.59 10.57
C LEU A 52 -18.53 -0.72 11.37
N PRO A 53 -19.39 -0.86 12.41
CA PRO A 53 -19.54 -2.14 13.09
C PRO A 53 -19.95 -3.28 12.14
N ASN A 54 -20.83 -3.03 11.18
CA ASN A 54 -21.24 -4.02 10.18
C ASN A 54 -20.08 -4.42 9.26
N ILE A 55 -19.26 -3.47 8.83
CA ILE A 55 -18.06 -3.71 8.02
C ILE A 55 -17.08 -4.66 8.73
N PHE A 56 -16.98 -4.57 10.06
CA PHE A 56 -16.08 -5.44 10.86
C PHE A 56 -16.72 -6.73 11.34
N SER A 57 -18.04 -6.87 11.34
CA SER A 57 -18.74 -8.06 11.85
C SER A 57 -19.28 -8.98 10.76
N GLU A 58 -19.42 -8.49 9.55
CA GLU A 58 -20.00 -9.23 8.42
C GLU A 58 -18.98 -9.37 7.27
N HIS A 59 -19.27 -10.23 6.29
CA HIS A 59 -18.45 -10.32 5.08
C HIS A 59 -18.64 -9.08 4.19
N SER A 60 -17.71 -8.87 3.27
CA SER A 60 -17.57 -7.65 2.45
C SER A 60 -18.82 -7.24 1.66
N PHE A 61 -19.71 -8.19 1.36
CA PHE A 61 -20.96 -7.95 0.63
C PHE A 61 -22.22 -8.11 1.49
N GLY A 62 -22.11 -8.06 2.81
CA GLY A 62 -23.26 -8.20 3.73
C GLY A 62 -24.33 -7.13 3.53
N PHE A 63 -23.99 -5.97 2.94
CA PHE A 63 -24.94 -4.94 2.55
C PHE A 63 -25.91 -5.39 1.44
N ALA A 64 -25.53 -6.35 0.60
CA ALA A 64 -26.29 -6.83 -0.55
C ALA A 64 -27.08 -8.10 -0.18
N LYS A 65 -27.97 -8.01 0.81
CA LYS A 65 -28.78 -9.15 1.30
C LYS A 65 -29.54 -9.83 0.14
N GLY A 66 -29.37 -11.15 0.04
CA GLY A 66 -30.06 -11.98 -0.93
C GLY A 66 -29.36 -12.17 -2.30
N LYS A 67 -28.21 -11.57 -2.51
CA LYS A 67 -27.37 -11.88 -3.65
C LYS A 67 -26.32 -12.94 -3.25
N GLU A 68 -26.05 -13.91 -4.12
CA GLU A 68 -24.92 -14.85 -3.95
C GLU A 68 -23.61 -14.13 -4.26
N HIS A 69 -23.03 -13.49 -3.25
CA HIS A 69 -21.71 -12.88 -3.34
C HIS A 69 -20.69 -13.72 -2.61
N GLY A 70 -19.42 -13.59 -3.03
CA GLY A 70 -18.30 -14.28 -2.38
C GLY A 70 -18.19 -13.93 -0.89
N THR A 71 -17.62 -14.86 -0.11
CA THR A 71 -17.44 -14.76 1.35
C THR A 71 -16.16 -14.00 1.75
N THR A 72 -15.66 -13.09 0.92
CA THR A 72 -14.46 -12.32 1.23
C THR A 72 -14.68 -11.40 2.43
N TYR A 73 -13.66 -11.29 3.28
CA TYR A 73 -13.70 -10.43 4.47
C TYR A 73 -12.54 -9.43 4.43
N ARG A 74 -12.84 -8.16 4.10
CA ARG A 74 -11.84 -7.10 3.87
C ARG A 74 -12.24 -5.78 4.55
N PRO A 75 -12.41 -5.76 5.87
CA PRO A 75 -12.95 -4.58 6.56
C PRO A 75 -12.10 -3.33 6.42
N LEU A 76 -10.76 -3.44 6.32
CA LEU A 76 -9.91 -2.27 6.10
C LEU A 76 -10.17 -1.60 4.75
N VAL A 77 -10.44 -2.38 3.70
CA VAL A 77 -10.74 -1.83 2.37
C VAL A 77 -12.02 -1.00 2.42
N PHE A 78 -13.10 -1.56 3.01
CA PHE A 78 -14.36 -0.84 3.12
C PHE A 78 -14.29 0.35 4.08
N THR A 79 -13.39 0.31 5.07
CA THR A 79 -13.07 1.48 5.89
C THR A 79 -12.40 2.58 5.06
N VAL A 80 -11.45 2.22 4.18
CA VAL A 80 -10.83 3.17 3.24
C VAL A 80 -11.90 3.75 2.31
N TYR A 81 -12.77 2.92 1.73
CA TYR A 81 -13.89 3.39 0.90
C TYR A 81 -14.83 4.34 1.66
N SER A 82 -15.11 4.10 2.94
CA SER A 82 -15.92 5.02 3.76
C SER A 82 -15.25 6.38 3.92
N ILE A 83 -13.93 6.40 4.10
CA ILE A 83 -13.16 7.65 4.18
C ILE A 83 -13.17 8.36 2.82
N GLU A 84 -12.91 7.66 1.73
CA GLU A 84 -12.93 8.22 0.37
C GLU A 84 -14.32 8.79 0.02
N TYR A 85 -15.38 8.04 0.35
CA TYR A 85 -16.75 8.52 0.16
C TYR A 85 -17.02 9.79 0.96
N SER A 86 -16.57 9.87 2.20
CA SER A 86 -16.75 11.06 3.04
C SER A 86 -16.04 12.31 2.49
N LEU A 87 -14.93 12.11 1.77
CA LEU A 87 -14.12 13.20 1.20
C LEU A 87 -14.56 13.60 -0.19
N PHE A 88 -14.98 12.65 -1.02
CA PHE A 88 -15.19 12.86 -2.45
C PHE A 88 -16.60 12.51 -2.94
N GLY A 89 -17.44 11.90 -2.07
CA GLY A 89 -18.72 11.34 -2.50
C GLY A 89 -18.53 10.33 -3.61
N LEU A 90 -19.32 10.42 -4.67
CA LEU A 90 -19.19 9.59 -5.87
C LEU A 90 -18.44 10.31 -7.01
N ALA A 91 -17.50 11.22 -6.71
CA ALA A 91 -16.67 11.86 -7.71
C ALA A 91 -15.43 10.97 -8.02
N PRO A 92 -15.36 10.21 -9.13
CA PRO A 92 -14.35 9.19 -9.38
C PRO A 92 -12.93 9.73 -9.34
N ARG A 93 -12.74 10.99 -9.74
CA ARG A 93 -11.43 11.65 -9.76
C ARG A 93 -10.72 11.62 -8.40
N GLY A 94 -11.46 11.77 -7.29
CA GLY A 94 -10.90 11.71 -5.93
C GLY A 94 -10.40 10.31 -5.59
N TRP A 95 -11.15 9.29 -5.95
CA TRP A 95 -10.81 7.89 -5.75
C TRP A 95 -9.55 7.47 -6.54
N HIS A 96 -9.47 7.83 -7.82
CA HIS A 96 -8.27 7.61 -8.61
C HIS A 96 -7.04 8.34 -8.03
N LEU A 97 -7.24 9.57 -7.49
CA LEU A 97 -6.16 10.32 -6.84
C LEU A 97 -5.61 9.55 -5.62
N VAL A 98 -6.48 8.92 -4.83
CA VAL A 98 -6.07 8.11 -3.68
C VAL A 98 -5.29 6.87 -4.13
N ASN A 99 -5.71 6.18 -5.18
CA ASN A 99 -4.94 5.05 -5.73
C ASN A 99 -3.54 5.48 -6.18
N ILE A 100 -3.43 6.59 -6.90
CA ILE A 100 -2.14 7.15 -7.33
C ILE A 100 -1.28 7.50 -6.11
N ALA A 101 -1.87 8.10 -5.07
CA ALA A 101 -1.17 8.44 -3.83
C ALA A 101 -0.68 7.19 -3.08
N PHE A 102 -1.51 6.16 -2.94
CA PHE A 102 -1.08 4.88 -2.36
C PHE A 102 0.08 4.26 -3.14
N HIS A 103 -0.01 4.24 -4.47
CA HIS A 103 1.07 3.70 -5.31
C HIS A 103 2.36 4.52 -5.19
N ALA A 104 2.27 5.85 -5.10
CA ALA A 104 3.42 6.72 -4.86
C ALA A 104 4.09 6.41 -3.50
N VAL A 105 3.30 6.22 -2.44
CA VAL A 105 3.83 5.83 -1.12
C VAL A 105 4.45 4.43 -1.17
N ASN A 106 3.80 3.46 -1.82
CA ASN A 106 4.34 2.11 -2.02
C ASN A 106 5.67 2.15 -2.77
N THR A 107 5.78 2.97 -3.81
CA THR A 107 7.02 3.18 -4.57
C THR A 107 8.14 3.72 -3.68
N VAL A 108 7.84 4.69 -2.83
CA VAL A 108 8.81 5.24 -1.86
C VAL A 108 9.21 4.19 -0.83
N LEU A 109 8.29 3.35 -0.37
CA LEU A 109 8.62 2.23 0.53
C LEU A 109 9.52 1.20 -0.16
N VAL A 110 9.26 0.85 -1.42
CA VAL A 110 10.16 -0.02 -2.21
C VAL A 110 11.57 0.59 -2.28
N PHE A 111 11.68 1.90 -2.48
CA PHE A 111 12.98 2.59 -2.45
C PHE A 111 13.71 2.41 -1.11
N PHE A 112 13.01 2.57 0.03
CA PHE A 112 13.62 2.41 1.34
C PHE A 112 13.97 0.95 1.66
N VAL A 113 13.11 0.00 1.28
CA VAL A 113 13.37 -1.45 1.42
C VAL A 113 14.60 -1.82 0.59
N ALA A 114 14.63 -1.45 -0.69
CA ALA A 114 15.78 -1.72 -1.58
C ALA A 114 17.08 -1.07 -1.06
N ALA A 115 17.01 0.18 -0.59
CA ALA A 115 18.15 0.85 -0.01
C ALA A 115 18.67 0.13 1.25
N SER A 116 17.79 -0.43 2.08
CA SER A 116 18.19 -1.22 3.25
C SER A 116 18.85 -2.53 2.84
N LEU A 117 18.28 -3.26 1.87
CA LEU A 117 18.86 -4.50 1.33
C LEU A 117 20.25 -4.27 0.74
N PHE A 118 20.40 -3.28 -0.12
CA PHE A 118 21.71 -2.97 -0.71
C PHE A 118 22.73 -2.47 0.33
N ASN A 119 22.31 -1.86 1.44
CA ASN A 119 23.21 -1.46 2.52
C ASN A 119 23.73 -2.66 3.33
N GLY A 120 22.95 -3.72 3.51
CA GLY A 120 23.38 -4.96 4.16
C GLY A 120 24.46 -5.72 3.40
N ALA A 121 24.48 -5.64 2.07
CA ALA A 121 25.32 -6.44 1.19
C ALA A 121 26.83 -6.02 1.12
N GLY A 122 27.40 -5.34 2.11
CA GLY A 122 28.86 -5.19 2.30
C GLY A 122 29.67 -4.37 1.28
N THR A 123 29.09 -3.92 0.17
CA THR A 123 29.80 -3.20 -0.91
C THR A 123 29.82 -1.68 -0.66
N GLY A 124 30.95 -1.02 -0.81
CA GLY A 124 31.30 0.38 -0.47
C GLY A 124 30.21 1.46 -0.51
N SER A 125 30.31 2.44 0.37
CA SER A 125 29.25 3.30 0.88
C SER A 125 28.65 4.38 -0.05
N GLY A 126 29.08 4.49 -1.31
CA GLY A 126 28.66 5.61 -2.17
C GLY A 126 27.68 5.28 -3.30
N ARG A 127 27.61 4.01 -3.71
CA ARG A 127 26.92 3.62 -4.97
C ARG A 127 25.56 2.93 -4.79
N LYS A 128 25.03 2.82 -3.57
CA LYS A 128 23.88 1.98 -3.25
C LYS A 128 22.53 2.65 -3.45
N ILE A 129 22.50 3.97 -3.44
CA ILE A 129 21.24 4.72 -3.58
C ILE A 129 20.68 4.64 -5.01
N LEU A 130 21.55 4.59 -6.01
CA LEU A 130 21.13 4.54 -7.42
C LEU A 130 20.45 3.22 -7.80
N PRO A 131 20.98 2.02 -7.44
CA PRO A 131 20.26 0.77 -7.65
C PRO A 131 18.91 0.71 -6.90
N ALA A 132 18.83 1.25 -5.69
CA ALA A 132 17.58 1.32 -4.94
C ALA A 132 16.55 2.23 -5.64
N PHE A 133 16.99 3.37 -6.13
CA PHE A 133 16.14 4.27 -6.91
C PHE A 133 15.68 3.62 -8.22
N ALA A 134 16.57 2.94 -8.93
CA ALA A 134 16.23 2.22 -10.15
C ALA A 134 15.20 1.10 -9.90
N ALA A 135 15.36 0.32 -8.83
CA ALA A 135 14.40 -0.72 -8.44
C ALA A 135 13.01 -0.11 -8.14
N ALA A 136 12.96 1.00 -7.41
CA ALA A 136 11.71 1.69 -7.13
C ALA A 136 11.09 2.32 -8.38
N ALA A 137 11.89 2.87 -9.29
CA ALA A 137 11.40 3.43 -10.55
C ALA A 137 10.86 2.33 -11.48
N LEU A 138 11.50 1.15 -11.52
CA LEU A 138 10.98 -0.02 -12.23
C LEU A 138 9.66 -0.49 -11.65
N PHE A 139 9.53 -0.54 -10.32
CA PHE A 139 8.25 -0.84 -9.66
C PHE A 139 7.20 0.20 -10.02
N ALA A 140 7.52 1.50 -9.92
CA ALA A 140 6.61 2.60 -10.20
C ALA A 140 6.00 2.52 -11.60
N LEU A 141 6.82 2.20 -12.60
CA LEU A 141 6.46 2.26 -14.02
C LEU A 141 6.16 0.87 -14.63
N HIS A 142 6.19 -0.20 -13.83
CA HIS A 142 5.98 -1.54 -14.35
C HIS A 142 4.54 -1.69 -14.89
N PRO A 143 4.35 -2.16 -16.12
CA PRO A 143 3.02 -2.26 -16.73
C PRO A 143 2.00 -3.09 -15.93
N VAL A 144 2.46 -4.03 -15.11
CA VAL A 144 1.59 -4.84 -14.22
C VAL A 144 0.81 -3.98 -13.21
N ASN A 145 1.34 -2.80 -12.86
CA ASN A 145 0.69 -1.88 -11.93
C ASN A 145 -0.37 -0.98 -12.60
N SER A 146 -0.49 -1.02 -13.93
CA SER A 146 -1.43 -0.14 -14.63
C SER A 146 -2.88 -0.39 -14.23
N GLU A 147 -3.28 -1.65 -14.12
CA GLU A 147 -4.61 -2.04 -13.64
C GLU A 147 -4.80 -1.62 -12.17
N VAL A 148 -3.83 -1.99 -11.32
CA VAL A 148 -3.89 -1.76 -9.86
C VAL A 148 -4.02 -0.28 -9.52
N VAL A 149 -3.41 0.61 -10.30
CA VAL A 149 -3.45 2.05 -10.04
C VAL A 149 -4.65 2.72 -10.71
N SER A 150 -5.02 2.27 -11.92
CA SER A 150 -6.06 2.92 -12.70
C SER A 150 -7.48 2.44 -12.39
N TRP A 151 -7.65 1.26 -11.78
CA TRP A 151 -8.94 0.76 -11.35
C TRP A 151 -9.17 1.04 -9.87
N VAL A 152 -10.28 1.73 -9.53
CA VAL A 152 -10.61 2.11 -8.13
C VAL A 152 -10.76 0.86 -7.26
N GLY A 153 -11.41 -0.20 -7.74
CA GLY A 153 -11.60 -1.46 -7.01
C GLY A 153 -10.31 -2.19 -6.61
N CYS A 154 -9.14 -1.72 -7.05
CA CYS A 154 -7.83 -2.28 -6.67
C CYS A 154 -7.23 -1.67 -5.37
N VAL A 155 -8.00 -0.91 -4.59
CA VAL A 155 -7.58 -0.44 -3.25
C VAL A 155 -7.07 -1.60 -2.36
N PRO A 156 -7.68 -2.83 -2.36
CA PRO A 156 -7.14 -3.95 -1.60
C PRO A 156 -5.66 -4.22 -1.87
N GLU A 157 -5.24 -4.20 -3.15
CA GLU A 157 -3.86 -4.43 -3.59
C GLU A 157 -2.92 -3.34 -3.08
N LEU A 158 -3.36 -2.10 -3.14
CA LEU A 158 -2.56 -0.95 -2.74
C LEU A 158 -2.38 -0.89 -1.22
N VAL A 159 -3.43 -1.15 -0.47
CA VAL A 159 -3.43 -1.10 1.00
C VAL A 159 -2.64 -2.27 1.59
N TYR A 160 -2.86 -3.52 1.13
CA TYR A 160 -2.06 -4.62 1.66
C TYR A 160 -0.58 -4.47 1.32
N THR A 161 -0.24 -3.97 0.11
CA THR A 161 1.14 -3.69 -0.29
C THR A 161 1.78 -2.64 0.61
N LEU A 162 1.06 -1.55 0.92
CA LEU A 162 1.49 -0.52 1.85
C LEU A 162 1.83 -1.11 3.22
N LEU A 163 0.93 -1.91 3.77
CA LEU A 163 1.08 -2.50 5.10
C LEU A 163 2.20 -3.56 5.12
N CYS A 164 2.29 -4.41 4.11
CA CYS A 164 3.34 -5.41 3.99
C CYS A 164 4.73 -4.79 3.80
N LEU A 165 4.88 -3.80 2.91
CA LEU A 165 6.16 -3.11 2.72
C LEU A 165 6.58 -2.34 3.97
N SER A 166 5.63 -1.68 4.64
CA SER A 166 5.88 -0.98 5.91
C SER A 166 6.30 -1.97 7.00
N SER A 167 5.61 -3.10 7.12
CA SER A 167 5.94 -4.18 8.05
C SER A 167 7.34 -4.72 7.80
N LEU A 168 7.66 -5.08 6.55
CA LEU A 168 8.98 -5.56 6.16
C LEU A 168 10.08 -4.54 6.47
N TYR A 169 9.85 -3.27 6.12
CA TYR A 169 10.81 -2.20 6.38
C TYR A 169 11.08 -2.01 7.88
N LEU A 170 10.04 -2.02 8.71
CA LEU A 170 10.20 -1.94 10.18
C LEU A 170 10.91 -3.17 10.73
N TYR A 171 10.60 -4.36 10.22
CA TYR A 171 11.32 -5.58 10.60
C TYR A 171 12.82 -5.46 10.29
N MET A 172 13.18 -5.05 9.07
CA MET A 172 14.58 -4.81 8.68
C MET A 172 15.24 -3.78 9.60
N LYS A 173 14.56 -2.68 9.95
CA LYS A 173 15.07 -1.69 10.91
C LYS A 173 15.23 -2.23 12.32
N SER A 174 14.41 -3.17 12.75
CA SER A 174 14.56 -3.83 14.05
C SER A 174 15.88 -4.60 14.17
N ARG A 175 16.44 -5.08 13.05
CA ARG A 175 17.74 -5.78 13.03
C ARG A 175 18.93 -4.82 13.16
N GLU A 176 18.74 -3.53 12.82
CA GLU A 176 19.79 -2.50 12.92
C GLU A 176 19.82 -1.80 14.30
N LEU A 177 18.72 -1.88 15.09
CA LEU A 177 18.48 -1.03 16.27
C LEU A 177 18.28 -1.88 17.54
N GLU A 178 19.35 -2.15 18.28
CA GLU A 178 19.28 -2.98 19.50
C GLU A 178 18.32 -2.44 20.58
N LYS A 179 18.41 -1.15 20.89
CA LYS A 179 17.64 -0.53 22.00
C LYS A 179 16.13 -0.48 21.74
N THR A 180 15.69 -0.37 20.48
CA THR A 180 14.29 -0.22 20.08
C THR A 180 13.78 -1.44 19.31
N ARG A 181 14.55 -2.51 19.26
CA ARG A 181 14.24 -3.73 18.51
C ARG A 181 12.83 -4.24 18.77
N SER A 182 12.46 -4.38 20.04
CA SER A 182 11.14 -4.89 20.43
C SER A 182 10.01 -4.02 19.87
N LEU A 183 10.11 -2.68 19.97
CA LEU A 183 9.11 -1.77 19.45
C LEU A 183 8.92 -1.94 17.93
N PHE A 184 10.01 -2.02 17.18
CA PHE A 184 9.96 -2.19 15.72
C PHE A 184 9.40 -3.56 15.31
N VAL A 185 9.74 -4.62 16.04
CA VAL A 185 9.17 -5.97 15.81
C VAL A 185 7.66 -5.97 16.06
N TRP A 186 7.20 -5.41 17.18
CA TRP A 186 5.77 -5.33 17.47
C TRP A 186 5.02 -4.46 16.46
N ALA A 187 5.57 -3.31 16.07
CA ALA A 187 4.98 -2.47 15.04
C ALA A 187 4.89 -3.19 13.68
N SER A 188 5.95 -3.93 13.30
CA SER A 188 5.94 -4.76 12.11
C SER A 188 4.84 -5.83 12.17
N ALA A 189 4.75 -6.58 13.28
CA ALA A 189 3.73 -7.61 13.47
C ALA A 189 2.30 -7.02 13.43
N THR A 190 2.10 -5.85 14.00
CA THR A 190 0.81 -5.14 13.98
C THR A 190 0.42 -4.76 12.54
N LEU A 191 1.35 -4.21 11.76
CA LEU A 191 1.07 -3.86 10.36
C LEU A 191 0.79 -5.10 9.52
N PHE A 192 1.53 -6.19 9.74
CA PHE A 192 1.26 -7.48 9.10
C PHE A 192 -0.15 -7.97 9.45
N PHE A 193 -0.53 -7.95 10.73
CA PHE A 193 -1.86 -8.34 11.16
C PHE A 193 -2.94 -7.54 10.45
N PHE A 194 -2.81 -6.22 10.38
CA PHE A 194 -3.76 -5.38 9.65
C PHE A 194 -3.76 -5.63 8.14
N SER A 195 -2.64 -6.02 7.54
CA SER A 195 -2.59 -6.32 6.10
C SER A 195 -3.50 -7.48 5.71
N LEU A 196 -3.72 -8.46 6.60
CA LEU A 196 -4.64 -9.59 6.39
C LEU A 196 -6.11 -9.15 6.28
N PHE A 197 -6.47 -8.01 6.88
CA PHE A 197 -7.82 -7.41 6.75
C PHE A 197 -8.01 -6.62 5.44
N SER A 198 -6.96 -6.49 4.63
CA SER A 198 -7.06 -5.88 3.30
C SER A 198 -7.10 -6.94 2.21
N LYS A 199 -6.20 -7.92 2.28
CA LYS A 199 -6.13 -9.01 1.31
C LYS A 199 -5.44 -10.24 1.91
N GLU A 200 -6.01 -11.40 1.69
CA GLU A 200 -5.52 -12.70 2.19
C GLU A 200 -4.12 -13.06 1.67
N THR A 201 -3.72 -12.54 0.50
CA THR A 201 -2.37 -12.72 -0.06
C THR A 201 -1.25 -12.14 0.82
N ALA A 202 -1.57 -11.26 1.76
CA ALA A 202 -0.61 -10.75 2.74
C ALA A 202 0.03 -11.85 3.60
N ILE A 203 -0.58 -13.06 3.70
CA ILE A 203 -0.03 -14.23 4.39
C ILE A 203 1.34 -14.68 3.84
N ALA A 204 1.73 -14.22 2.65
CA ALA A 204 3.06 -14.49 2.09
C ALA A 204 4.20 -13.72 2.78
N LEU A 205 3.90 -12.65 3.55
CA LEU A 205 4.93 -11.81 4.17
C LEU A 205 5.86 -12.57 5.13
N PRO A 206 5.39 -13.48 6.01
CA PRO A 206 6.30 -14.26 6.87
C PRO A 206 7.35 -15.06 6.10
N LEU A 207 7.01 -15.56 4.90
CA LEU A 207 7.96 -16.23 4.03
C LEU A 207 9.04 -15.28 3.53
N LEU A 208 8.67 -14.05 3.15
CA LEU A 208 9.64 -13.01 2.75
C LEU A 208 10.56 -12.61 3.91
N VAL A 209 10.01 -12.49 5.12
CA VAL A 209 10.80 -12.22 6.33
C VAL A 209 11.76 -13.35 6.61
N PHE A 210 11.32 -14.60 6.50
CA PHE A 210 12.17 -15.78 6.66
C PHE A 210 13.32 -15.80 5.64
N VAL A 211 13.03 -15.54 4.36
CA VAL A 211 14.06 -15.44 3.32
C VAL A 211 15.06 -14.33 3.64
N TYR A 212 14.59 -13.18 4.10
CA TYR A 212 15.47 -12.08 4.53
C TYR A 212 16.38 -12.46 5.69
N ASP A 213 15.92 -13.29 6.64
CA ASP A 213 16.71 -13.68 7.82
C ASP A 213 17.81 -14.71 7.50
N ILE A 214 17.67 -15.48 6.42
CA ILE A 214 18.66 -16.51 6.02
C ILE A 214 19.67 -16.00 4.97
N THR A 215 19.50 -14.79 4.43
CA THR A 215 20.40 -14.17 3.44
C THR A 215 21.29 -13.11 4.07
#